data_3e816403ae1c70a36797a383cdef5f4c
#
_entry.id   3e816403ae1c70a36797a383cdef5f4c
#
_cell.length_a   1.000
_cell.length_b   1.000
_cell.length_c   1.000
_cell.angle_alpha   90.00
_cell.angle_beta   90.00
_cell.angle_gamma   90.00
#
_symmetry.space_group_name_H-M   'P 1'
#
loop_
_entity.id
_entity.type
_entity.pdbx_description
1 polymer ?
#
loop_
_entity_poly.entity_id
_entity_poly.type
_entity_poly.pdbx_seq_one_letter_code
_entity_poly.pdbx_strand_id
1 'polypeptide(L)'
;MINIQNSLLIKIQELELISKRLEPKIELRKDWTDKVNQFAFEFIDSLNEQSAFQMFGSLKDCLNLNLEENSTQEISTVLSELKENLISQGLNPASGGHLGYIPGGGIYGTALGDYLAAITNQYAGIFYGGPGAVKIENELIRWMASLFGYPENSHGNLSSGGSIANLIAIVTAREARQIKSSEISKQCIYLTEQVHHCVHKAIRISGLGEAQIRFIGMDSKFRMDGALLRNAIIKDKMDGFTPFLVVGSAGTTDTGAIDPLDLIAEIAQEEHIWFHVDAAYGGFFTLCNLKNEEGRTYKDLLKGIERSDSLVVDPHKGLFLSY
;
A
#
# COMPACT_ATOMS: atom_id res chain seq x y z
N MET A 1 -19.40 15.88 51.42
CA MET A 1 -18.58 16.18 50.22
C MET A 1 -17.08 15.93 50.44
N ILE A 2 -16.44 16.44 51.46
CA ILE A 2 -15.00 16.27 51.75
C ILE A 2 -14.57 14.79 51.89
N ASN A 3 -15.37 13.94 52.54
CA ASN A 3 -15.05 12.51 52.69
C ASN A 3 -15.10 11.72 51.35
N ILE A 4 -15.98 12.09 50.43
CA ILE A 4 -16.09 11.44 49.11
C ILE A 4 -14.89 11.84 48.22
N GLN A 5 -14.45 13.09 48.29
CA GLN A 5 -13.26 13.56 47.55
C GLN A 5 -11.98 12.87 48.01
N ASN A 6 -11.79 12.69 49.35
CA ASN A 6 -10.66 11.97 49.91
C ASN A 6 -10.63 10.49 49.49
N SER A 7 -11.80 9.81 49.53
CA SER A 7 -11.92 8.42 49.10
C SER A 7 -11.63 8.26 47.61
N LEU A 8 -12.08 9.18 46.75
CA LEU A 8 -11.80 9.17 45.33
C LEU A 8 -10.31 9.42 45.02
N LEU A 9 -9.68 10.35 45.76
CA LEU A 9 -8.27 10.66 45.62
C LEU A 9 -7.38 9.45 45.97
N ILE A 10 -7.68 8.75 47.07
CA ILE A 10 -7.01 7.52 47.48
C ILE A 10 -7.14 6.45 46.35
N LYS A 11 -8.34 6.26 45.84
CA LYS A 11 -8.60 5.29 44.77
C LYS A 11 -7.80 5.63 43.48
N ILE A 12 -7.72 6.91 43.11
CA ILE A 12 -6.95 7.37 41.97
C ILE A 12 -5.44 7.08 42.18
N GLN A 13 -4.91 7.34 43.37
CA GLN A 13 -3.52 7.06 43.73
C GLN A 13 -3.20 5.55 43.68
N GLU A 14 -4.10 4.69 44.18
CA GLU A 14 -3.95 3.25 44.06
C GLU A 14 -3.93 2.77 42.60
N LEU A 15 -4.85 3.27 41.76
CA LEU A 15 -4.89 2.97 40.32
C LEU A 15 -3.65 3.49 39.59
N GLU A 16 -3.17 4.66 39.98
CA GLU A 16 -1.92 5.21 39.41
C GLU A 16 -0.71 4.32 39.70
N LEU A 17 -0.60 3.75 40.93
CA LEU A 17 0.47 2.82 41.26
C LEU A 17 0.42 1.54 40.40
N ILE A 18 -0.78 1.07 40.05
CA ILE A 18 -0.97 -0.08 39.19
C ILE A 18 -0.61 0.28 37.75
N SER A 19 -1.07 1.43 37.25
CA SER A 19 -0.82 1.87 35.87
C SER A 19 0.65 2.19 35.60
N LYS A 20 1.41 2.61 36.61
CA LYS A 20 2.88 2.82 36.50
C LYS A 20 3.68 1.61 36.07
N ARG A 21 3.11 0.39 36.16
CA ARG A 21 3.74 -0.82 35.62
C ARG A 21 3.80 -0.81 34.09
N LEU A 22 2.91 -0.07 33.43
CA LEU A 22 2.89 0.09 31.98
C LEU A 22 3.92 1.13 31.48
N GLU A 23 4.51 1.91 32.38
CA GLU A 23 5.48 2.95 32.08
C GLU A 23 6.85 2.62 32.72
N PRO A 24 7.70 1.87 32.00
CA PRO A 24 8.99 1.47 32.55
C PRO A 24 9.88 2.69 32.84
N LYS A 25 10.66 2.62 33.96
CA LYS A 25 11.65 3.62 34.30
C LYS A 25 12.73 3.73 33.23
N ILE A 26 13.49 4.83 33.27
CA ILE A 26 14.50 5.15 32.25
C ILE A 26 15.55 4.02 32.10
N GLU A 27 15.95 3.38 33.19
CA GLU A 27 16.93 2.29 33.18
C GLU A 27 16.38 1.08 32.42
N LEU A 28 15.12 0.70 32.67
CA LEU A 28 14.47 -0.42 32.01
C LEU A 28 14.18 -0.10 30.53
N ARG A 29 13.79 1.16 30.23
CA ARG A 29 13.62 1.59 28.81
C ARG A 29 14.92 1.47 28.04
N LYS A 30 16.05 1.88 28.63
CA LYS A 30 17.37 1.73 28.01
C LYS A 30 17.72 0.27 27.78
N ASP A 31 17.57 -0.59 28.81
CA ASP A 31 17.83 -2.02 28.68
C ASP A 31 17.03 -2.67 27.56
N TRP A 32 15.73 -2.38 27.48
CA TRP A 32 14.88 -2.88 26.40
C TRP A 32 15.32 -2.35 25.03
N THR A 33 15.62 -1.06 24.92
CA THR A 33 16.08 -0.47 23.66
C THR A 33 17.41 -1.07 23.21
N ASP A 34 18.35 -1.28 24.12
CA ASP A 34 19.66 -1.87 23.81
C ASP A 34 19.51 -3.31 23.30
N LYS A 35 18.65 -4.12 23.94
CA LYS A 35 18.36 -5.50 23.51
C LYS A 35 17.68 -5.55 22.14
N VAL A 36 16.70 -4.68 21.90
CA VAL A 36 16.02 -4.59 20.61
C VAL A 36 16.96 -4.11 19.52
N ASN A 37 17.81 -3.13 19.78
CA ASN A 37 18.82 -2.66 18.83
C ASN A 37 19.84 -3.73 18.52
N GLN A 38 20.33 -4.46 19.52
CA GLN A 38 21.24 -5.60 19.31
C GLN A 38 20.60 -6.65 18.39
N PHE A 39 19.36 -7.04 18.68
CA PHE A 39 18.59 -7.95 17.83
C PHE A 39 18.48 -7.45 16.38
N ALA A 40 18.14 -6.17 16.20
CA ALA A 40 17.99 -5.58 14.88
C ALA A 40 19.31 -5.56 14.10
N PHE A 41 20.42 -5.24 14.75
CA PHE A 41 21.76 -5.26 14.11
C PHE A 41 22.18 -6.66 13.72
N GLU A 42 22.03 -7.64 14.62
CA GLU A 42 22.31 -9.05 14.32
C GLU A 42 21.47 -9.55 13.13
N PHE A 43 20.20 -9.18 13.07
CA PHE A 43 19.32 -9.52 11.96
C PHE A 43 19.82 -8.93 10.63
N ILE A 44 20.12 -7.62 10.62
CA ILE A 44 20.57 -6.90 9.42
C ILE A 44 21.92 -7.42 8.94
N ASP A 45 22.88 -7.59 9.85
CA ASP A 45 24.24 -8.02 9.53
C ASP A 45 24.27 -9.46 8.99
N SER A 46 23.31 -10.30 9.39
CA SER A 46 23.20 -11.70 8.93
C SER A 46 22.35 -11.89 7.67
N LEU A 47 21.75 -10.83 7.07
CA LEU A 47 20.84 -10.94 5.94
C LEU A 47 21.39 -11.72 4.74
N ASN A 48 22.69 -11.58 4.45
CA ASN A 48 23.34 -12.30 3.35
C ASN A 48 23.41 -13.81 3.55
N GLU A 49 23.31 -14.28 4.80
CA GLU A 49 23.35 -15.68 5.18
C GLU A 49 21.96 -16.28 5.35
N GLN A 50 20.93 -15.42 5.38
CA GLN A 50 19.55 -15.85 5.62
C GLN A 50 18.87 -16.30 4.32
N SER A 51 18.17 -17.43 4.42
CA SER A 51 17.33 -17.93 3.32
C SER A 51 16.16 -16.98 3.03
N ALA A 52 15.79 -16.83 1.76
CA ALA A 52 14.59 -16.09 1.35
C ALA A 52 13.29 -16.80 1.71
N PHE A 53 13.35 -18.11 1.88
CA PHE A 53 12.22 -18.93 2.30
C PHE A 53 12.70 -20.09 3.15
N GLN A 54 12.03 -20.31 4.27
CA GLN A 54 12.24 -21.48 5.11
C GLN A 54 10.90 -22.19 5.33
N MET A 55 10.90 -23.49 5.01
CA MET A 55 9.72 -24.32 5.21
C MET A 55 9.49 -24.47 6.72
N PHE A 56 8.30 -24.14 7.17
CA PHE A 56 7.87 -24.46 8.53
C PHE A 56 7.33 -25.90 8.59
N GLY A 57 7.42 -26.53 9.74
CA GLY A 57 6.92 -27.89 9.97
C GLY A 57 5.39 -27.97 9.89
N SER A 58 4.75 -28.40 10.96
CA SER A 58 3.28 -28.34 11.01
C SER A 58 2.83 -27.02 11.63
N LEU A 59 1.60 -26.55 11.30
CA LEU A 59 0.97 -25.39 11.97
C LEU A 59 0.90 -25.55 13.50
N LYS A 60 1.02 -26.81 14.01
CA LYS A 60 1.06 -27.10 15.45
C LYS A 60 2.40 -26.75 16.10
N ASP A 61 3.45 -26.65 15.29
CA ASP A 61 4.79 -26.30 15.73
C ASP A 61 5.06 -24.79 15.61
N CYS A 62 4.07 -24.03 15.11
CA CYS A 62 4.11 -22.58 15.07
C CYS A 62 3.90 -21.99 16.48
N LEU A 63 4.24 -20.72 16.63
CA LEU A 63 4.08 -19.93 17.84
C LEU A 63 2.73 -20.20 18.55
N ASN A 64 2.80 -20.81 19.74
CA ASN A 64 1.62 -21.04 20.58
C ASN A 64 1.49 -19.87 21.58
N LEU A 65 0.76 -18.84 21.18
CA LEU A 65 0.49 -17.70 22.05
C LEU A 65 -0.68 -18.01 22.96
N ASN A 66 -0.42 -18.19 24.25
CA ASN A 66 -1.46 -18.21 25.26
C ASN A 66 -1.75 -16.78 25.74
N LEU A 67 -2.72 -16.13 25.11
CA LEU A 67 -3.12 -14.74 25.42
C LEU A 67 -3.91 -14.63 26.75
N GLU A 68 -4.31 -15.74 27.34
CA GLU A 68 -5.06 -15.77 28.61
C GLU A 68 -4.14 -15.82 29.85
N GLU A 69 -2.87 -16.16 29.68
CA GLU A 69 -1.90 -16.13 30.77
C GLU A 69 -1.47 -14.69 31.08
N ASN A 70 -1.74 -14.25 32.29
CA ASN A 70 -1.23 -13.00 32.86
C ASN A 70 0.27 -13.09 33.23
N SER A 71 1.09 -13.65 32.36
CA SER A 71 2.52 -13.75 32.58
C SER A 71 3.24 -12.54 31.95
N THR A 72 4.02 -11.84 32.75
CA THR A 72 4.98 -10.87 32.25
C THR A 72 6.21 -11.63 31.79
N GLN A 73 6.53 -11.58 30.49
CA GLN A 73 7.75 -12.17 29.96
C GLN A 73 8.88 -11.14 29.90
N GLU A 74 10.10 -11.59 30.09
CA GLU A 74 11.29 -10.78 29.87
C GLU A 74 11.46 -10.49 28.37
N ILE A 75 11.88 -9.28 28.02
CA ILE A 75 12.08 -8.85 26.62
C ILE A 75 12.98 -9.80 25.83
N SER A 76 13.97 -10.38 26.47
CA SER A 76 14.90 -11.34 25.85
C SER A 76 14.18 -12.62 25.42
N THR A 77 13.23 -13.12 26.21
CA THR A 77 12.39 -14.28 25.87
C THR A 77 11.51 -13.97 24.66
N VAL A 78 10.86 -12.79 24.66
CA VAL A 78 10.03 -12.35 23.54
C VAL A 78 10.85 -12.25 22.25
N LEU A 79 12.06 -11.69 22.31
CA LEU A 79 12.94 -11.58 21.14
C LEU A 79 13.39 -12.95 20.62
N SER A 80 13.69 -13.92 21.51
CA SER A 80 14.00 -15.30 21.08
C SER A 80 12.82 -15.96 20.39
N GLU A 81 11.63 -15.85 20.97
CA GLU A 81 10.41 -16.39 20.39
C GLU A 81 10.09 -15.77 19.03
N LEU A 82 10.24 -14.45 18.88
CA LEU A 82 10.10 -13.77 17.59
C LEU A 82 11.10 -14.30 16.55
N LYS A 83 12.35 -14.48 16.92
CA LYS A 83 13.39 -14.99 16.04
C LYS A 83 13.06 -16.40 15.55
N GLU A 84 12.75 -17.30 16.49
CA GLU A 84 12.59 -18.72 16.22
C GLU A 84 11.26 -19.05 15.54
N ASN A 85 10.17 -18.39 15.93
CA ASN A 85 8.83 -18.78 15.56
C ASN A 85 8.16 -17.85 14.54
N LEU A 86 8.68 -16.64 14.34
CA LEU A 86 8.11 -15.67 13.40
C LEU A 86 9.08 -15.36 12.25
N ILE A 87 10.26 -14.85 12.56
CA ILE A 87 11.18 -14.30 11.56
C ILE A 87 11.88 -15.40 10.76
N SER A 88 12.22 -16.52 11.41
CA SER A 88 12.93 -17.64 10.78
C SER A 88 12.03 -18.55 9.95
N GLN A 89 10.73 -18.26 9.83
CA GLN A 89 9.79 -19.15 9.13
C GLN A 89 9.09 -18.43 7.98
N GLY A 90 8.83 -19.17 6.90
CA GLY A 90 8.17 -18.65 5.72
C GLY A 90 9.07 -17.77 4.87
N LEU A 91 8.51 -16.70 4.34
CA LEU A 91 9.22 -15.73 3.49
C LEU A 91 10.01 -14.73 4.34
N ASN A 92 11.25 -14.48 3.95
CA ASN A 92 12.06 -13.37 4.46
C ASN A 92 12.22 -12.30 3.35
N PRO A 93 11.37 -11.26 3.33
CA PRO A 93 11.43 -10.23 2.30
C PRO A 93 12.71 -9.39 2.33
N ALA A 94 13.43 -9.39 3.45
CA ALA A 94 14.70 -8.67 3.59
C ALA A 94 15.91 -9.45 3.02
N SER A 95 15.77 -10.76 2.77
CA SER A 95 16.85 -11.58 2.19
C SER A 95 17.15 -11.19 0.74
N GLY A 96 18.44 -11.11 0.38
CA GLY A 96 18.88 -10.88 -1.00
C GLY A 96 18.44 -11.96 -1.99
N GLY A 97 18.03 -13.14 -1.52
CA GLY A 97 17.45 -14.21 -2.33
C GLY A 97 15.95 -14.10 -2.57
N HIS A 98 15.29 -13.08 -2.00
CA HIS A 98 13.85 -12.86 -2.17
C HIS A 98 13.56 -12.20 -3.53
N LEU A 99 13.25 -13.02 -4.54
CA LEU A 99 13.00 -12.59 -5.92
C LEU A 99 11.56 -12.89 -6.39
N GLY A 100 10.73 -13.48 -5.55
CA GLY A 100 9.44 -14.03 -5.96
C GLY A 100 8.22 -13.13 -5.73
N TYR A 101 8.32 -12.12 -4.88
CA TYR A 101 7.23 -11.22 -4.54
C TYR A 101 7.68 -9.76 -4.59
N ILE A 102 6.72 -8.83 -4.69
CA ILE A 102 7.00 -7.41 -4.94
C ILE A 102 7.57 -6.68 -3.70
N PRO A 103 6.98 -6.79 -2.48
CA PRO A 103 7.52 -6.10 -1.31
C PRO A 103 8.89 -6.69 -0.92
N GLY A 104 9.89 -5.82 -0.78
CA GLY A 104 11.21 -6.15 -0.27
C GLY A 104 11.39 -5.75 1.20
N GLY A 105 12.60 -5.91 1.72
CA GLY A 105 12.98 -5.38 3.03
C GLY A 105 13.01 -3.85 3.00
N GLY A 106 12.63 -3.22 4.11
CA GLY A 106 12.67 -1.76 4.25
C GLY A 106 14.10 -1.23 4.43
N ILE A 107 14.31 0.04 4.11
CA ILE A 107 15.56 0.75 4.41
C ILE A 107 15.61 1.03 5.92
N TYR A 108 16.75 0.78 6.58
CA TYR A 108 16.91 0.96 8.03
C TYR A 108 16.44 2.33 8.55
N GLY A 109 16.73 3.41 7.82
CA GLY A 109 16.28 4.75 8.20
C GLY A 109 14.76 4.91 8.27
N THR A 110 14.00 4.14 7.47
CA THR A 110 12.53 4.18 7.50
C THR A 110 11.97 3.52 8.75
N ALA A 111 12.59 2.44 9.21
CA ALA A 111 12.23 1.80 10.48
C ALA A 111 12.42 2.74 11.69
N LEU A 112 13.46 3.58 11.66
CA LEU A 112 13.62 4.63 12.69
C LEU A 112 12.54 5.71 12.59
N GLY A 113 12.08 6.04 11.38
CA GLY A 113 10.95 6.94 11.16
C GLY A 113 9.65 6.38 11.77
N ASP A 114 9.36 5.11 11.54
CA ASP A 114 8.21 4.43 12.12
C ASP A 114 8.30 4.36 13.65
N TYR A 115 9.48 4.07 14.19
CA TYR A 115 9.72 4.13 15.64
C TYR A 115 9.41 5.51 16.23
N LEU A 116 9.87 6.59 15.59
CA LEU A 116 9.58 7.96 16.04
C LEU A 116 8.09 8.28 15.91
N ALA A 117 7.44 7.86 14.83
CA ALA A 117 6.00 8.04 14.65
C ALA A 117 5.21 7.32 15.74
N ALA A 118 5.58 6.09 16.10
CA ALA A 118 4.95 5.32 17.16
C ALA A 118 5.14 5.97 18.55
N ILE A 119 6.34 6.48 18.85
CA ILE A 119 6.63 7.13 20.13
C ILE A 119 5.91 8.47 20.27
N THR A 120 5.88 9.29 19.23
CA THR A 120 5.22 10.61 19.29
C THR A 120 3.71 10.51 19.15
N ASN A 121 3.21 9.46 18.52
CA ASN A 121 1.81 9.12 18.35
C ASN A 121 0.91 10.31 17.97
N GLN A 122 1.34 11.09 16.98
CA GLN A 122 0.63 12.30 16.57
C GLN A 122 -0.70 11.98 15.88
N TYR A 123 -1.76 12.66 16.30
CA TYR A 123 -3.08 12.52 15.68
C TYR A 123 -3.18 13.39 14.40
N ALA A 124 -3.12 12.76 13.23
CA ALA A 124 -3.17 13.41 11.93
C ALA A 124 -4.57 13.41 11.26
N GLY A 125 -5.61 12.96 11.95
CA GLY A 125 -6.95 12.86 11.39
C GLY A 125 -7.62 14.20 11.07
N ILE A 126 -7.12 15.29 11.66
CA ILE A 126 -7.62 16.66 11.41
C ILE A 126 -6.49 17.67 11.63
N PHE A 127 -6.45 18.71 10.82
CA PHE A 127 -5.40 19.73 10.87
C PHE A 127 -5.21 20.33 12.27
N TYR A 128 -6.31 20.63 12.95
CA TYR A 128 -6.28 21.18 14.31
C TYR A 128 -5.56 20.25 15.32
N GLY A 129 -5.75 18.93 15.19
CA GLY A 129 -5.17 17.96 16.11
C GLY A 129 -3.69 17.67 15.89
N GLY A 130 -3.23 17.74 14.63
CA GLY A 130 -1.84 17.43 14.27
C GLY A 130 -1.36 18.23 13.05
N PRO A 131 -1.26 19.57 13.15
CA PRO A 131 -0.99 20.41 11.97
C PRO A 131 0.34 20.08 11.29
N GLY A 132 1.37 19.69 12.06
CA GLY A 132 2.65 19.28 11.52
C GLY A 132 2.58 17.98 10.71
N ALA A 133 1.89 16.96 11.23
CA ALA A 133 1.71 15.68 10.56
C ALA A 133 0.88 15.83 9.28
N VAL A 134 -0.24 16.56 9.34
CA VAL A 134 -1.06 16.86 8.16
C VAL A 134 -0.29 17.65 7.09
N LYS A 135 0.57 18.59 7.52
CA LYS A 135 1.43 19.32 6.58
C LYS A 135 2.43 18.40 5.88
N ILE A 136 3.08 17.50 6.61
CA ILE A 136 4.01 16.52 6.02
C ILE A 136 3.27 15.64 5.00
N GLU A 137 2.09 15.12 5.32
CA GLU A 137 1.28 14.33 4.40
C GLU A 137 0.98 15.11 3.11
N ASN A 138 0.50 16.35 3.24
CA ASN A 138 0.20 17.19 2.09
C ASN A 138 1.43 17.50 1.23
N GLU A 139 2.60 17.72 1.83
CA GLU A 139 3.85 17.94 1.08
C GLU A 139 4.29 16.65 0.34
N LEU A 140 4.16 15.48 0.96
CA LEU A 140 4.45 14.21 0.32
C LEU A 140 3.51 13.96 -0.87
N ILE A 141 2.22 14.25 -0.73
CA ILE A 141 1.24 14.12 -1.81
C ILE A 141 1.59 15.07 -2.98
N ARG A 142 1.92 16.33 -2.70
CA ARG A 142 2.35 17.30 -3.73
C ARG A 142 3.63 16.85 -4.43
N TRP A 143 4.60 16.35 -3.66
CA TRP A 143 5.82 15.83 -4.22
C TRP A 143 5.55 14.65 -5.17
N MET A 144 4.73 13.69 -4.76
CA MET A 144 4.33 12.56 -5.61
C MET A 144 3.57 13.04 -6.85
N ALA A 145 2.61 13.93 -6.70
CA ALA A 145 1.88 14.50 -7.83
C ALA A 145 2.83 15.16 -8.85
N SER A 146 3.76 15.98 -8.37
CA SER A 146 4.78 16.60 -9.22
C SER A 146 5.70 15.59 -9.90
N LEU A 147 6.09 14.52 -9.19
CA LEU A 147 6.93 13.45 -9.73
C LEU A 147 6.29 12.77 -10.94
N PHE A 148 4.98 12.58 -10.91
CA PHE A 148 4.18 11.97 -11.97
C PHE A 148 3.60 12.97 -12.97
N GLY A 149 3.95 14.25 -12.86
CA GLY A 149 3.53 15.29 -13.82
C GLY A 149 2.08 15.77 -13.66
N TYR A 150 1.45 15.50 -12.52
CA TYR A 150 0.11 16.01 -12.25
C TYR A 150 0.09 17.51 -11.96
N PRO A 151 -1.04 18.20 -12.23
CA PRO A 151 -1.22 19.61 -11.91
C PRO A 151 -1.05 19.91 -10.42
N GLU A 152 -0.64 21.13 -10.08
CA GLU A 152 -0.39 21.55 -8.70
C GLU A 152 -1.63 21.46 -7.79
N ASN A 153 -2.83 21.58 -8.39
CA ASN A 153 -4.10 21.46 -7.68
C ASN A 153 -4.62 20.03 -7.57
N SER A 154 -3.79 19.04 -7.85
CA SER A 154 -4.15 17.63 -7.66
C SER A 154 -4.28 17.29 -6.17
N HIS A 155 -5.25 16.44 -5.86
CA HIS A 155 -5.52 15.97 -4.51
C HIS A 155 -5.11 14.51 -4.37
N GLY A 156 -4.80 14.12 -3.14
CA GLY A 156 -4.47 12.75 -2.80
C GLY A 156 -4.57 12.49 -1.30
N ASN A 157 -4.35 11.27 -0.92
CA ASN A 157 -4.26 10.85 0.48
C ASN A 157 -3.35 9.62 0.62
N LEU A 158 -2.79 9.44 1.80
CA LEU A 158 -2.12 8.21 2.19
C LEU A 158 -3.16 7.21 2.68
N SER A 159 -2.97 5.94 2.34
CA SER A 159 -3.85 4.85 2.74
C SER A 159 -3.05 3.64 3.24
N SER A 160 -3.75 2.63 3.76
CA SER A 160 -3.15 1.42 4.30
C SER A 160 -2.68 0.41 3.23
N GLY A 161 -2.35 0.86 2.04
CA GLY A 161 -1.81 0.05 0.94
C GLY A 161 -2.62 0.10 -0.34
N GLY A 162 -2.07 -0.44 -1.44
CA GLY A 162 -2.60 -0.36 -2.78
C GLY A 162 -4.04 -0.84 -2.95
N SER A 163 -4.49 -1.81 -2.15
CA SER A 163 -5.89 -2.29 -2.21
C SER A 163 -6.90 -1.21 -1.81
N ILE A 164 -6.62 -0.47 -0.74
CA ILE A 164 -7.49 0.64 -0.31
C ILE A 164 -7.31 1.84 -1.22
N ALA A 165 -6.09 2.12 -1.68
CA ALA A 165 -5.83 3.18 -2.65
C ALA A 165 -6.63 2.97 -3.95
N ASN A 166 -6.63 1.76 -4.51
CA ASN A 166 -7.45 1.41 -5.69
C ASN A 166 -8.97 1.54 -5.40
N LEU A 167 -9.42 1.13 -4.21
CA LEU A 167 -10.83 1.33 -3.83
C LEU A 167 -11.20 2.81 -3.81
N ILE A 168 -10.39 3.65 -3.20
CA ILE A 168 -10.61 5.11 -3.16
C ILE A 168 -10.67 5.68 -4.57
N ALA A 169 -9.76 5.30 -5.47
CA ALA A 169 -9.74 5.76 -6.84
C ALA A 169 -11.02 5.38 -7.61
N ILE A 170 -11.48 4.13 -7.47
CA ILE A 170 -12.70 3.65 -8.15
C ILE A 170 -13.96 4.30 -7.58
N VAL A 171 -14.03 4.51 -6.25
CA VAL A 171 -15.13 5.26 -5.63
C VAL A 171 -15.13 6.70 -6.13
N THR A 172 -13.96 7.33 -6.20
CA THR A 172 -13.83 8.70 -6.72
C THR A 172 -14.30 8.81 -8.17
N ALA A 173 -13.92 7.84 -9.02
CA ALA A 173 -14.37 7.77 -10.41
C ALA A 173 -15.89 7.67 -10.50
N ARG A 174 -16.51 6.79 -9.71
CA ARG A 174 -17.95 6.61 -9.63
C ARG A 174 -18.67 7.90 -9.23
N GLU A 175 -18.21 8.55 -8.16
CA GLU A 175 -18.83 9.79 -7.64
C GLU A 175 -18.62 10.97 -8.62
N ALA A 176 -17.43 11.11 -9.20
CA ALA A 176 -17.15 12.15 -10.18
C ALA A 176 -18.03 12.03 -11.44
N ARG A 177 -18.37 10.81 -11.85
CA ARG A 177 -19.27 10.54 -12.97
C ARG A 177 -20.75 10.50 -12.54
N GLN A 178 -21.06 10.67 -11.26
CA GLN A 178 -22.43 10.71 -10.70
C GLN A 178 -23.27 9.48 -11.10
N ILE A 179 -22.66 8.28 -11.11
CA ILE A 179 -23.30 7.06 -11.56
C ILE A 179 -24.39 6.64 -10.54
N LYS A 180 -25.63 6.64 -10.99
CA LYS A 180 -26.78 6.20 -10.18
C LYS A 180 -26.86 4.69 -10.12
N SER A 181 -27.40 4.17 -9.03
CA SER A 181 -27.56 2.70 -8.83
C SER A 181 -28.34 2.04 -9.95
N SER A 182 -29.32 2.72 -10.54
CA SER A 182 -30.12 2.21 -11.68
C SER A 182 -29.36 2.13 -13.01
N GLU A 183 -28.16 2.74 -13.09
CA GLU A 183 -27.37 2.83 -14.31
C GLU A 183 -26.14 1.91 -14.29
N ILE A 184 -25.85 1.29 -13.15
CA ILE A 184 -24.62 0.49 -12.95
C ILE A 184 -24.51 -0.64 -13.96
N SER A 185 -25.58 -1.37 -14.23
CA SER A 185 -25.58 -2.50 -15.18
C SER A 185 -25.29 -2.11 -16.63
N LYS A 186 -25.36 -0.81 -16.95
CA LYS A 186 -25.01 -0.28 -18.27
C LYS A 186 -23.59 0.23 -18.35
N GLN A 187 -22.89 0.41 -17.21
CA GLN A 187 -21.52 0.90 -17.20
C GLN A 187 -20.55 -0.19 -17.63
N CYS A 188 -19.56 0.17 -18.47
CA CYS A 188 -18.50 -0.73 -18.88
C CYS A 188 -17.18 -0.32 -18.23
N ILE A 189 -16.46 -1.33 -17.71
CA ILE A 189 -15.12 -1.19 -17.10
C ILE A 189 -14.16 -2.04 -17.92
N TYR A 190 -13.10 -1.43 -18.44
CA TYR A 190 -12.11 -2.07 -19.30
C TYR A 190 -10.82 -2.31 -18.54
N LEU A 191 -10.30 -3.52 -18.56
CA LEU A 191 -9.08 -3.93 -17.89
C LEU A 191 -8.51 -5.19 -18.57
N THR A 192 -7.29 -5.59 -18.23
CA THR A 192 -6.73 -6.87 -18.67
C THR A 192 -6.86 -7.95 -17.61
N GLU A 193 -6.62 -9.20 -17.94
CA GLU A 193 -6.55 -10.29 -16.97
C GLU A 193 -5.37 -10.18 -16.01
N GLN A 194 -4.35 -9.36 -16.36
CA GLN A 194 -3.17 -9.11 -15.53
C GLN A 194 -3.39 -8.04 -14.46
N VAL A 195 -4.56 -7.40 -14.40
CA VAL A 195 -4.86 -6.42 -13.36
C VAL A 195 -4.85 -7.11 -11.98
N HIS A 196 -4.27 -6.44 -11.00
CA HIS A 196 -4.23 -6.99 -9.65
C HIS A 196 -5.64 -7.24 -9.10
N HIS A 197 -5.85 -8.39 -8.45
CA HIS A 197 -7.16 -8.84 -7.96
C HIS A 197 -7.86 -7.84 -7.01
N CYS A 198 -7.12 -6.91 -6.39
CA CYS A 198 -7.70 -5.87 -5.54
C CYS A 198 -8.64 -4.94 -6.32
N VAL A 199 -8.41 -4.73 -7.63
CA VAL A 199 -9.28 -3.91 -8.49
C VAL A 199 -10.66 -4.54 -8.61
N HIS A 200 -10.75 -5.86 -8.82
CA HIS A 200 -12.03 -6.58 -8.83
C HIS A 200 -12.78 -6.46 -7.49
N LYS A 201 -12.03 -6.55 -6.38
CA LYS A 201 -12.62 -6.35 -5.04
C LYS A 201 -13.11 -4.92 -4.88
N ALA A 202 -12.32 -3.93 -5.33
CA ALA A 202 -12.68 -2.52 -5.27
C ALA A 202 -13.93 -2.20 -6.09
N ILE A 203 -14.07 -2.75 -7.31
CA ILE A 203 -15.27 -2.64 -8.15
C ILE A 203 -16.51 -3.16 -7.39
N ARG A 204 -16.40 -4.33 -6.76
CA ARG A 204 -17.54 -4.89 -6.00
C ARG A 204 -17.88 -4.05 -4.76
N ILE A 205 -16.88 -3.67 -3.97
CA ILE A 205 -17.06 -2.92 -2.72
C ILE A 205 -17.60 -1.52 -3.00
N SER A 206 -17.19 -0.89 -4.11
CA SER A 206 -17.71 0.42 -4.55
C SER A 206 -19.16 0.36 -5.07
N GLY A 207 -19.80 -0.82 -5.04
CA GLY A 207 -21.17 -1.00 -5.52
C GLY A 207 -21.30 -1.10 -7.04
N LEU A 208 -20.21 -1.27 -7.77
CA LEU A 208 -20.17 -1.43 -9.23
C LEU A 208 -20.20 -2.91 -9.66
N GLY A 209 -20.61 -3.82 -8.77
CA GLY A 209 -20.60 -5.26 -9.03
C GLY A 209 -21.45 -5.72 -10.21
N GLU A 210 -22.48 -4.96 -10.60
CA GLU A 210 -23.33 -5.24 -11.77
C GLU A 210 -22.83 -4.57 -13.06
N ALA A 211 -21.72 -3.81 -12.99
CA ALA A 211 -21.12 -3.22 -14.18
C ALA A 211 -20.54 -4.28 -15.12
N GLN A 212 -20.51 -3.98 -16.41
CA GLN A 212 -19.97 -4.88 -17.43
C GLN A 212 -18.44 -4.81 -17.44
N ILE A 213 -17.78 -5.84 -16.92
CA ILE A 213 -16.32 -5.96 -17.00
C ILE A 213 -15.94 -6.50 -18.38
N ARG A 214 -15.06 -5.78 -19.08
CA ARG A 214 -14.50 -6.15 -20.37
C ARG A 214 -13.02 -6.45 -20.23
N PHE A 215 -12.66 -7.71 -20.39
CA PHE A 215 -11.27 -8.12 -20.45
C PHE A 215 -10.72 -7.83 -21.84
N ILE A 216 -9.81 -6.88 -21.92
CA ILE A 216 -9.14 -6.51 -23.17
C ILE A 216 -7.98 -7.44 -23.40
N GLY A 217 -7.85 -7.94 -24.63
CA GLY A 217 -6.73 -8.78 -25.03
C GLY A 217 -5.39 -8.05 -24.90
N MET A 218 -4.33 -8.83 -24.76
CA MET A 218 -2.97 -8.35 -24.55
C MET A 218 -2.07 -8.73 -25.72
N ASP A 219 -1.01 -7.97 -25.91
CA ASP A 219 0.08 -8.31 -26.84
C ASP A 219 0.98 -9.43 -26.28
N SER A 220 1.99 -9.83 -27.08
CA SER A 220 2.96 -10.85 -26.67
C SER A 220 3.84 -10.48 -25.47
N LYS A 221 3.81 -9.22 -25.04
CA LYS A 221 4.50 -8.68 -23.84
C LYS A 221 3.55 -8.48 -22.67
N PHE A 222 2.36 -9.08 -22.70
CA PHE A 222 1.32 -8.97 -21.68
C PHE A 222 0.82 -7.54 -21.40
N ARG A 223 0.84 -6.66 -22.41
CA ARG A 223 0.35 -5.29 -22.33
C ARG A 223 -1.00 -5.17 -22.99
N MET A 224 -1.89 -4.33 -22.48
CA MET A 224 -3.19 -4.06 -23.09
C MET A 224 -3.07 -3.70 -24.56
N ASP A 225 -3.85 -4.31 -25.43
CA ASP A 225 -3.93 -3.97 -26.84
C ASP A 225 -4.89 -2.78 -27.03
N GLY A 226 -4.33 -1.62 -27.44
CA GLY A 226 -5.11 -0.40 -27.64
C GLY A 226 -6.11 -0.49 -28.80
N ALA A 227 -5.85 -1.29 -29.83
CA ALA A 227 -6.79 -1.49 -30.92
C ALA A 227 -8.00 -2.31 -30.45
N LEU A 228 -7.76 -3.35 -29.65
CA LEU A 228 -8.83 -4.13 -29.03
C LEU A 228 -9.65 -3.30 -28.04
N LEU A 229 -8.99 -2.40 -27.27
CA LEU A 229 -9.69 -1.47 -26.40
C LEU A 229 -10.63 -0.57 -27.18
N ARG A 230 -10.18 0.09 -28.26
CA ARG A 230 -11.01 0.93 -29.13
C ARG A 230 -12.20 0.16 -29.69
N ASN A 231 -11.97 -1.04 -30.20
CA ASN A 231 -13.03 -1.89 -30.77
C ASN A 231 -14.08 -2.29 -29.70
N ALA A 232 -13.65 -2.61 -28.49
CA ALA A 232 -14.56 -2.93 -27.39
C ALA A 232 -15.44 -1.73 -27.01
N ILE A 233 -14.85 -0.53 -26.91
CA ILE A 233 -15.57 0.71 -26.61
C ILE A 233 -16.62 1.03 -27.70
N ILE A 234 -16.24 0.95 -28.96
CA ILE A 234 -17.15 1.19 -30.09
C ILE A 234 -18.32 0.21 -30.06
N LYS A 235 -18.02 -1.07 -29.85
CA LYS A 235 -19.04 -2.12 -29.76
C LYS A 235 -19.98 -1.87 -28.59
N ASP A 236 -19.48 -1.59 -27.41
CA ASP A 236 -20.33 -1.34 -26.24
C ASP A 236 -21.26 -0.14 -26.44
N LYS A 237 -20.78 0.95 -27.06
CA LYS A 237 -21.63 2.10 -27.44
C LYS A 237 -22.74 1.72 -28.40
N MET A 238 -22.43 0.89 -29.42
CA MET A 238 -23.41 0.39 -30.37
C MET A 238 -24.46 -0.50 -29.70
N ASP A 239 -24.05 -1.28 -28.71
CA ASP A 239 -24.93 -2.18 -27.95
C ASP A 239 -25.71 -1.43 -26.83
N GLY A 240 -25.57 -0.12 -26.70
CA GLY A 240 -26.30 0.74 -25.76
C GLY A 240 -25.74 0.75 -24.35
N PHE A 241 -24.50 0.30 -24.18
CA PHE A 241 -23.74 0.44 -22.93
C PHE A 241 -23.01 1.78 -22.85
N THR A 242 -22.56 2.12 -21.64
CA THR A 242 -21.84 3.37 -21.36
C THR A 242 -20.40 3.05 -20.92
N PRO A 243 -19.39 3.30 -21.76
CA PRO A 243 -18.00 3.23 -21.36
C PRO A 243 -17.73 4.19 -20.18
N PHE A 244 -17.19 3.63 -19.07
CA PHE A 244 -17.05 4.38 -17.82
C PHE A 244 -15.61 4.51 -17.36
N LEU A 245 -14.91 3.39 -17.24
CA LEU A 245 -13.60 3.30 -16.59
C LEU A 245 -12.67 2.40 -17.41
N VAL A 246 -11.46 2.85 -17.66
CA VAL A 246 -10.36 1.99 -18.09
C VAL A 246 -9.27 1.98 -17.02
N VAL A 247 -8.77 0.77 -16.70
CA VAL A 247 -7.68 0.56 -15.75
C VAL A 247 -6.43 0.13 -16.51
N GLY A 248 -5.41 0.97 -16.52
CA GLY A 248 -4.08 0.64 -17.04
C GLY A 248 -3.14 0.24 -15.91
N SER A 249 -2.30 -0.75 -16.14
CA SER A 249 -1.30 -1.21 -15.19
C SER A 249 0.08 -0.65 -15.53
N ALA A 250 0.74 -0.05 -14.56
CA ALA A 250 2.12 0.42 -14.66
C ALA A 250 3.05 -0.51 -13.85
N GLY A 251 3.31 -1.69 -14.40
CA GLY A 251 4.00 -2.79 -13.75
C GLY A 251 3.03 -3.76 -13.08
N THR A 252 2.60 -4.78 -13.83
CA THR A 252 1.73 -5.85 -13.29
C THR A 252 2.49 -6.71 -12.29
N THR A 253 1.77 -7.28 -11.32
CA THR A 253 2.37 -8.10 -10.25
C THR A 253 3.09 -9.34 -10.81
N ASP A 254 2.50 -9.99 -11.81
CA ASP A 254 3.01 -11.28 -12.29
C ASP A 254 4.13 -11.14 -13.32
N THR A 255 4.06 -10.15 -14.20
CA THR A 255 4.98 -10.02 -15.34
C THR A 255 5.80 -8.72 -15.35
N GLY A 256 5.44 -7.74 -14.51
CA GLY A 256 6.04 -6.41 -14.55
C GLY A 256 5.67 -5.60 -15.80
N ALA A 257 4.73 -6.08 -16.61
CA ALA A 257 4.34 -5.40 -17.85
C ALA A 257 3.75 -4.01 -17.57
N ILE A 258 4.11 -3.06 -18.40
CA ILE A 258 3.58 -1.69 -18.38
C ILE A 258 2.69 -1.52 -19.60
N ASP A 259 1.42 -1.25 -19.39
CA ASP A 259 0.46 -0.99 -20.46
C ASP A 259 0.86 0.25 -21.28
N PRO A 260 0.43 0.40 -22.53
CA PRO A 260 0.71 1.58 -23.34
C PRO A 260 -0.10 2.79 -22.85
N LEU A 261 0.31 3.33 -21.68
CA LEU A 261 -0.45 4.32 -20.91
C LEU A 261 -0.76 5.59 -21.70
N ASP A 262 0.16 6.06 -22.55
CA ASP A 262 -0.04 7.24 -23.40
C ASP A 262 -1.15 7.01 -24.44
N LEU A 263 -1.19 5.82 -25.06
CA LEU A 263 -2.27 5.43 -25.98
C LEU A 263 -3.61 5.24 -25.27
N ILE A 264 -3.59 4.62 -24.07
CA ILE A 264 -4.81 4.46 -23.27
C ILE A 264 -5.35 5.83 -22.84
N ALA A 265 -4.48 6.75 -22.46
CA ALA A 265 -4.86 8.12 -22.12
C ALA A 265 -5.52 8.86 -23.29
N GLU A 266 -4.95 8.69 -24.51
CA GLU A 266 -5.54 9.23 -25.73
C GLU A 266 -6.95 8.71 -25.95
N ILE A 267 -7.12 7.37 -25.90
CA ILE A 267 -8.43 6.72 -26.06
C ILE A 267 -9.41 7.18 -25.00
N ALA A 268 -9.00 7.22 -23.73
CA ALA A 268 -9.84 7.61 -22.63
C ALA A 268 -10.31 9.07 -22.74
N GLN A 269 -9.42 9.95 -23.19
CA GLN A 269 -9.75 11.36 -23.43
C GLN A 269 -10.73 11.54 -24.59
N GLU A 270 -10.50 10.88 -25.73
CA GLU A 270 -11.39 10.91 -26.91
C GLU A 270 -12.79 10.39 -26.58
N GLU A 271 -12.87 9.34 -25.77
CA GLU A 271 -14.10 8.63 -25.46
C GLU A 271 -14.80 9.13 -24.17
N HIS A 272 -14.16 10.10 -23.47
CA HIS A 272 -14.61 10.67 -22.20
C HIS A 272 -14.75 9.60 -21.08
N ILE A 273 -13.85 8.64 -21.03
CA ILE A 273 -13.78 7.55 -20.06
C ILE A 273 -12.83 7.96 -18.92
N TRP A 274 -13.15 7.59 -17.67
CA TRP A 274 -12.22 7.74 -16.56
C TRP A 274 -11.00 6.83 -16.75
N PHE A 275 -9.82 7.41 -16.75
CA PHE A 275 -8.57 6.65 -16.84
C PHE A 275 -7.92 6.54 -15.47
N HIS A 276 -7.86 5.33 -14.95
CA HIS A 276 -7.17 4.98 -13.72
C HIS A 276 -5.89 4.23 -14.02
N VAL A 277 -4.79 4.59 -13.35
CA VAL A 277 -3.52 3.87 -13.45
C VAL A 277 -3.20 3.21 -12.12
N ASP A 278 -3.13 1.88 -12.11
CA ASP A 278 -2.55 1.12 -11.02
C ASP A 278 -1.03 1.02 -11.23
N ALA A 279 -0.30 1.90 -10.58
CA ALA A 279 1.16 1.97 -10.57
C ALA A 279 1.74 1.56 -9.21
N ALA A 280 0.97 0.80 -8.42
CA ALA A 280 1.37 0.37 -7.08
C ALA A 280 2.76 -0.27 -7.07
N TYR A 281 3.11 -1.07 -8.08
CA TYR A 281 4.44 -1.64 -8.22
C TYR A 281 5.41 -0.74 -9.00
N GLY A 282 5.07 -0.39 -10.23
CA GLY A 282 6.03 0.18 -11.18
C GLY A 282 6.16 1.70 -11.13
N GLY A 283 5.27 2.43 -10.42
CA GLY A 283 5.23 3.89 -10.50
C GLY A 283 6.56 4.56 -10.15
N PHE A 284 7.19 4.17 -9.05
CA PHE A 284 8.46 4.79 -8.62
C PHE A 284 9.67 4.44 -9.47
N PHE A 285 9.57 3.51 -10.43
CA PHE A 285 10.60 3.32 -11.44
C PHE A 285 10.78 4.55 -12.36
N THR A 286 9.87 5.51 -12.31
CA THR A 286 10.08 6.84 -12.93
C THR A 286 11.34 7.53 -12.43
N LEU A 287 11.85 7.19 -11.24
CA LEU A 287 13.12 7.68 -10.67
C LEU A 287 14.35 6.91 -11.19
N CYS A 288 14.12 5.80 -11.90
CA CYS A 288 15.19 4.95 -12.38
C CYS A 288 15.70 5.42 -13.75
N ASN A 289 17.02 5.59 -13.87
CA ASN A 289 17.67 5.98 -15.11
C ASN A 289 18.06 4.78 -16.01
N LEU A 290 17.73 3.56 -15.59
CA LEU A 290 17.98 2.36 -16.38
C LEU A 290 17.08 2.32 -17.61
N LYS A 291 17.61 1.67 -18.66
CA LYS A 291 16.88 1.46 -19.91
C LYS A 291 16.49 -0.02 -20.03
N ASN A 292 15.33 -0.26 -20.63
CA ASN A 292 14.92 -1.59 -21.02
C ASN A 292 15.70 -2.09 -22.25
N GLU A 293 15.43 -3.30 -22.71
CA GLU A 293 16.06 -3.93 -23.88
C GLU A 293 15.85 -3.13 -25.18
N GLU A 294 14.80 -2.31 -25.27
CA GLU A 294 14.50 -1.44 -26.41
C GLU A 294 15.21 -0.07 -26.32
N GLY A 295 16.03 0.15 -25.29
CA GLY A 295 16.76 1.40 -25.05
C GLY A 295 15.90 2.53 -24.47
N ARG A 296 14.65 2.27 -24.09
CA ARG A 296 13.73 3.24 -23.45
C ARG A 296 13.95 3.27 -21.94
N THR A 297 13.92 4.46 -21.35
CA THR A 297 13.92 4.58 -19.88
C THR A 297 12.57 4.15 -19.30
N TYR A 298 12.55 3.78 -18.02
CA TYR A 298 11.27 3.51 -17.35
C TYR A 298 10.37 4.75 -17.30
N LYS A 299 10.94 5.94 -17.21
CA LYS A 299 10.19 7.19 -17.33
C LYS A 299 9.48 7.32 -18.68
N ASP A 300 10.12 6.90 -19.78
CA ASP A 300 9.50 6.91 -21.12
C ASP A 300 8.35 5.88 -21.21
N LEU A 301 8.49 4.73 -20.54
CA LEU A 301 7.46 3.69 -20.51
C LEU A 301 6.23 4.11 -19.69
N LEU A 302 6.44 4.94 -18.67
CA LEU A 302 5.39 5.44 -17.78
C LEU A 302 4.70 6.71 -18.29
N LYS A 303 5.11 7.20 -19.48
CA LYS A 303 4.47 8.35 -20.13
C LYS A 303 2.98 8.08 -20.34
N GLY A 304 2.15 9.07 -20.06
CA GLY A 304 0.69 8.97 -20.07
C GLY A 304 0.08 8.92 -18.67
N ILE A 305 0.88 8.62 -17.62
CA ILE A 305 0.39 8.72 -16.23
C ILE A 305 -0.13 10.12 -15.92
N GLU A 306 0.58 11.16 -16.36
CA GLU A 306 0.22 12.57 -16.17
C GLU A 306 -1.11 12.97 -16.78
N ARG A 307 -1.68 12.11 -17.61
CA ARG A 307 -2.96 12.29 -18.29
C ARG A 307 -4.07 11.46 -17.68
N SER A 308 -3.77 10.63 -16.68
CA SER A 308 -4.80 9.84 -16.00
C SER A 308 -5.60 10.67 -14.99
N ASP A 309 -6.84 10.27 -14.76
CA ASP A 309 -7.74 10.92 -13.80
C ASP A 309 -7.43 10.49 -12.36
N SER A 310 -6.82 9.31 -12.18
CA SER A 310 -6.39 8.81 -10.87
C SER A 310 -5.20 7.86 -10.97
N LEU A 311 -4.34 7.90 -9.96
CA LEU A 311 -3.11 7.12 -9.86
C LEU A 311 -2.98 6.48 -8.48
N VAL A 312 -2.55 5.23 -8.44
CA VAL A 312 -2.14 4.54 -7.21
C VAL A 312 -0.67 4.20 -7.28
N VAL A 313 0.07 4.52 -6.20
CA VAL A 313 1.49 4.18 -6.04
C VAL A 313 1.76 3.71 -4.61
N ASP A 314 2.62 2.70 -4.45
CA ASP A 314 2.97 2.15 -3.14
C ASP A 314 4.45 2.44 -2.81
N PRO A 315 4.72 3.40 -1.91
CA PRO A 315 6.10 3.72 -1.51
C PRO A 315 6.84 2.53 -0.87
N HIS A 316 6.13 1.65 -0.15
CA HIS A 316 6.72 0.45 0.45
C HIS A 316 7.16 -0.61 -0.56
N LYS A 317 6.81 -0.45 -1.85
CA LYS A 317 7.30 -1.28 -2.95
C LYS A 317 8.50 -0.60 -3.64
N GLY A 318 8.25 0.41 -4.45
CA GLY A 318 9.26 1.02 -5.30
C GLY A 318 10.29 1.93 -4.60
N LEU A 319 10.00 2.44 -3.41
CA LEU A 319 10.91 3.25 -2.60
C LEU A 319 11.54 2.49 -1.42
N PHE A 320 11.24 1.21 -1.27
CA PHE A 320 11.78 0.38 -0.18
C PHE A 320 11.50 0.96 1.23
N LEU A 321 10.36 1.62 1.41
CA LEU A 321 9.91 1.99 2.74
C LEU A 321 9.43 0.75 3.50
N SER A 322 9.41 0.80 4.83
CA SER A 322 8.76 -0.25 5.63
C SER A 322 7.26 -0.31 5.31
N TYR A 323 6.71 -1.53 5.42
CA TYR A 323 5.30 -1.82 5.10
C TYR A 323 4.37 -1.41 6.24
#